data_bbc3fb42d2e2a43a36736ad7787543a5
#
_entry.id   bbc3fb42d2e2a43a36736ad7787543a5
#
_cell.length_a   1.000
_cell.length_b   1.000
_cell.length_c   1.000
_cell.angle_alpha   90.00
_cell.angle_beta   90.00
_cell.angle_gamma   90.00
#
_symmetry.space_group_name_H-M   'P 1'
#
loop_
_entity.id
_entity.type
_entity.pdbx_description
1 polymer ?
#
loop_
_entity_poly.entity_id
_entity_poly.type
_entity_poly.pdbx_seq_one_letter_code
_entity_poly.pdbx_strand_id
1 'polypeptide(L)'
;ISADSSSREPNKTGENQYTENLNMRKIFNREEKAEEIVNGMKEKIGKAQAEAKATGRHPRGLIVELEGKSLTVYGKKSLAGNILESMGGELLVPDSREISKEQLIELNPDALFVVVIEGNYDKADQVLSYFYNERAFDSVDCVKNHRISVLPLYSIYSAGVRMSDGIDYIGKGLYPDLFQDTRSFT
;
A
#
# COMPACT_ATOMS: atom_id res chain seq x y z
N ILE A 1 -5.26 23.71 -13.57
CA ILE A 1 -5.36 22.44 -14.33
C ILE A 1 -5.42 21.36 -13.25
N SER A 2 -6.62 20.97 -12.88
CA SER A 2 -6.84 19.88 -11.96
C SER A 2 -6.26 18.63 -12.59
N ALA A 3 -5.36 17.95 -11.88
CA ALA A 3 -5.11 16.56 -12.19
C ALA A 3 -6.47 15.86 -12.08
N ASP A 4 -7.02 15.44 -13.20
CA ASP A 4 -8.33 14.81 -13.25
C ASP A 4 -8.22 13.49 -12.47
N SER A 5 -8.73 13.49 -11.26
CA SER A 5 -8.84 12.30 -10.42
C SER A 5 -9.91 11.35 -10.92
N SER A 6 -10.55 11.67 -12.07
CA SER A 6 -11.54 10.82 -12.68
C SER A 6 -10.84 9.63 -13.36
N SER A 7 -11.01 8.53 -12.84
CA SER A 7 -11.06 7.11 -13.25
C SER A 7 -11.17 6.77 -14.75
N ARG A 8 -10.65 7.60 -15.66
CA ARG A 8 -10.66 7.32 -17.12
C ARG A 8 -9.46 6.51 -17.58
N GLU A 9 -8.41 6.41 -16.78
CA GLU A 9 -7.32 5.50 -17.10
C GLU A 9 -7.59 4.11 -16.52
N PRO A 10 -7.58 3.07 -17.34
CA PRO A 10 -7.98 1.73 -16.93
C PRO A 10 -7.05 1.10 -15.88
N ASN A 11 -5.83 1.58 -15.70
CA ASN A 11 -4.87 1.08 -14.71
C ASN A 11 -3.99 2.23 -14.20
N LYS A 12 -4.09 2.57 -12.91
CA LYS A 12 -3.08 3.39 -12.23
C LYS A 12 -1.87 2.50 -11.94
N THR A 13 -0.97 2.37 -12.89
CA THR A 13 0.26 1.61 -12.69
C THR A 13 1.35 2.49 -12.09
N GLY A 14 2.31 1.88 -11.38
CA GLY A 14 3.47 2.61 -10.88
C GLY A 14 4.22 3.35 -12.00
N GLU A 15 4.26 2.79 -13.19
CA GLU A 15 4.90 3.39 -14.35
C GLU A 15 4.21 4.68 -14.83
N ASN A 16 2.87 4.73 -14.84
CA ASN A 16 2.10 5.92 -15.16
C ASN A 16 2.36 7.03 -14.13
N GLN A 17 2.49 6.69 -12.87
CA GLN A 17 2.81 7.63 -11.80
C GLN A 17 4.23 8.19 -11.92
N TYR A 18 5.19 7.40 -12.34
CA TYR A 18 6.54 7.88 -12.63
C TYR A 18 6.53 8.87 -13.79
N THR A 19 5.75 8.57 -14.83
CA THR A 19 5.60 9.45 -16.00
C THR A 19 4.95 10.78 -15.64
N GLU A 20 3.91 10.77 -14.79
CA GLU A 20 3.27 12.00 -14.31
C GLU A 20 4.23 12.86 -13.48
N ASN A 21 5.04 12.26 -12.60
CA ASN A 21 6.08 12.97 -11.86
C ASN A 21 7.11 13.63 -12.79
N LEU A 22 7.52 12.93 -13.84
CA LEU A 22 8.45 13.48 -14.84
C LEU A 22 7.82 14.59 -15.67
N ASN A 23 6.52 14.56 -15.93
CA ASN A 23 5.80 15.64 -16.61
C ASN A 23 5.63 16.88 -15.72
N MET A 24 5.33 16.70 -14.43
CA MET A 24 5.29 17.79 -13.46
C MET A 24 6.65 18.51 -13.33
N ARG A 25 7.74 17.80 -13.47
CA ARG A 25 9.10 18.34 -13.50
C ARG A 25 9.26 19.46 -14.53
N LYS A 26 8.70 19.31 -15.74
CA LYS A 26 8.73 20.33 -16.81
C LYS A 26 7.97 21.59 -16.45
N ILE A 27 6.88 21.46 -15.69
CA ILE A 27 6.00 22.57 -15.30
C ILE A 27 6.62 23.42 -14.18
N PHE A 28 7.32 22.79 -13.22
CA PHE A 28 7.80 23.46 -12.02
C PHE A 28 9.29 23.74 -11.99
N ASN A 29 10.01 23.48 -13.08
CA ASN A 29 11.48 23.64 -13.16
C ASN A 29 12.24 22.95 -12.01
N ARG A 30 11.70 21.83 -11.51
CA ARG A 30 12.25 20.99 -10.42
C ARG A 30 12.71 19.64 -10.95
N GLU A 31 13.35 19.69 -12.10
CA GLU A 31 13.71 18.49 -12.84
C GLU A 31 14.57 17.50 -12.04
N GLU A 32 15.65 17.98 -11.45
CA GLU A 32 16.57 17.13 -10.66
C GLU A 32 15.87 16.47 -9.47
N LYS A 33 15.06 17.24 -8.74
CA LYS A 33 14.35 16.70 -7.57
C LYS A 33 13.28 15.66 -7.93
N ALA A 34 12.60 15.86 -9.06
CA ALA A 34 11.61 14.89 -9.55
C ALA A 34 12.31 13.59 -10.00
N GLU A 35 13.47 13.69 -10.65
CA GLU A 35 14.28 12.52 -11.02
C GLU A 35 14.78 11.76 -9.79
N GLU A 36 15.28 12.46 -8.79
CA GLU A 36 15.73 11.87 -7.54
C GLU A 36 14.62 11.06 -6.86
N ILE A 37 13.41 11.63 -6.78
CA ILE A 37 12.25 10.95 -6.20
C ILE A 37 11.87 9.71 -7.00
N VAL A 38 11.79 9.82 -8.33
CA VAL A 38 11.45 8.69 -9.20
C VAL A 38 12.51 7.58 -9.10
N ASN A 39 13.78 7.94 -9.10
CA ASN A 39 14.87 6.98 -8.96
C ASN A 39 14.85 6.30 -7.58
N GLY A 40 14.56 7.05 -6.52
CA GLY A 40 14.37 6.49 -5.18
C GLY A 40 13.22 5.49 -5.11
N MET A 41 12.07 5.79 -5.75
CA MET A 41 10.94 4.86 -5.84
C MET A 41 11.33 3.57 -6.58
N LYS A 42 12.02 3.68 -7.72
CA LYS A 42 12.48 2.53 -8.51
C LYS A 42 13.47 1.67 -7.74
N GLU A 43 14.39 2.30 -7.02
CA GLU A 43 15.37 1.59 -6.17
C GLU A 43 14.68 0.78 -5.07
N LYS A 44 13.72 1.38 -4.37
CA LYS A 44 12.96 0.71 -3.30
C LYS A 44 12.18 -0.50 -3.83
N ILE A 45 11.49 -0.34 -4.95
CA ILE A 45 10.79 -1.44 -5.62
C ILE A 45 11.77 -2.51 -6.07
N GLY A 46 12.89 -2.12 -6.67
CA GLY A 46 13.92 -3.05 -7.12
C GLY A 46 14.54 -3.87 -5.98
N LYS A 47 14.77 -3.27 -4.81
CA LYS A 47 15.23 -3.98 -3.60
C LYS A 47 14.22 -5.03 -3.14
N ALA A 48 12.94 -4.68 -3.08
CA ALA A 48 11.86 -5.62 -2.70
C ALA A 48 11.75 -6.79 -3.69
N GLN A 49 11.79 -6.51 -4.99
CA GLN A 49 11.78 -7.55 -6.03
C GLN A 49 12.98 -8.48 -5.96
N ALA A 50 14.17 -7.92 -5.69
CA ALA A 50 15.40 -8.70 -5.53
C ALA A 50 15.30 -9.64 -4.33
N GLU A 51 14.76 -9.18 -3.21
CA GLU A 51 14.52 -9.99 -2.02
C GLU A 51 13.51 -11.11 -2.29
N ALA A 52 12.37 -10.79 -2.90
CA ALA A 52 11.37 -11.78 -3.29
C ALA A 52 11.98 -12.87 -4.19
N LYS A 53 12.79 -12.47 -5.17
CA LYS A 53 13.47 -13.39 -6.07
C LYS A 53 14.55 -14.22 -5.38
N ALA A 54 15.33 -13.61 -4.50
CA ALA A 54 16.43 -14.30 -3.80
C ALA A 54 15.92 -15.32 -2.79
N THR A 55 14.83 -15.00 -2.08
CA THR A 55 14.25 -15.85 -1.05
C THR A 55 13.16 -16.79 -1.55
N GLY A 56 12.62 -16.53 -2.75
CA GLY A 56 11.42 -17.21 -3.27
C GLY A 56 10.15 -16.89 -2.45
N ARG A 57 10.20 -15.88 -1.58
CA ARG A 57 9.08 -15.49 -0.72
C ARG A 57 8.27 -14.37 -1.39
N HIS A 58 6.99 -14.62 -1.57
CA HIS A 58 6.02 -13.64 -2.04
C HIS A 58 5.00 -13.39 -0.93
N PRO A 59 5.24 -12.41 -0.04
CA PRO A 59 4.33 -12.16 1.07
C PRO A 59 2.92 -11.89 0.55
N ARG A 60 1.94 -12.57 1.13
CA ARG A 60 0.53 -12.47 0.75
C ARG A 60 -0.10 -11.28 1.44
N GLY A 61 -0.44 -10.26 0.66
CA GLY A 61 -0.95 -8.99 1.16
C GLY A 61 -2.43 -8.79 0.88
N LEU A 62 -3.09 -8.12 1.83
CA LEU A 62 -4.47 -7.65 1.68
C LEU A 62 -4.52 -6.17 2.05
N ILE A 63 -5.18 -5.36 1.23
CA ILE A 63 -5.34 -3.92 1.46
C ILE A 63 -6.82 -3.66 1.65
N VAL A 64 -7.20 -3.13 2.81
CA VAL A 64 -8.62 -2.92 3.17
C VAL A 64 -8.85 -1.51 3.70
N GLU A 65 -10.05 -1.02 3.51
CA GLU A 65 -10.60 0.13 4.22
C GLU A 65 -11.74 -0.35 5.12
N LEU A 66 -11.71 0.09 6.39
CA LEU A 66 -12.74 -0.25 7.35
C LEU A 66 -13.79 0.87 7.41
N GLU A 67 -14.95 0.64 6.87
CA GLU A 67 -16.11 1.53 6.91
C GLU A 67 -17.18 0.98 7.87
N GLY A 68 -17.17 1.45 9.10
CA GLY A 68 -18.04 0.89 10.14
C GLY A 68 -17.68 -0.57 10.44
N LYS A 69 -18.46 -1.52 9.91
CA LYS A 69 -18.22 -2.97 10.04
C LYS A 69 -17.89 -3.63 8.68
N SER A 70 -17.93 -2.86 7.60
CA SER A 70 -17.66 -3.33 6.25
C SER A 70 -16.17 -3.22 5.94
N LEU A 71 -15.62 -4.21 5.25
CA LEU A 71 -14.25 -4.24 4.78
C LEU A 71 -14.24 -4.13 3.27
N THR A 72 -13.82 -2.97 2.76
CA THR A 72 -13.66 -2.74 1.32
C THR A 72 -12.21 -3.03 0.91
N VAL A 73 -12.01 -3.96 -0.01
CA VAL A 73 -10.68 -4.38 -0.49
C VAL A 73 -10.26 -3.54 -1.70
N TYR A 74 -9.00 -3.15 -1.70
CA TYR A 74 -8.33 -2.49 -2.82
C TYR A 74 -7.66 -3.54 -3.71
N GLY A 75 -8.16 -3.69 -4.93
CA GLY A 75 -7.64 -4.65 -5.91
C GLY A 75 -6.44 -4.13 -6.71
N LYS A 76 -5.98 -4.93 -7.68
CA LYS A 76 -4.79 -4.64 -8.51
C LYS A 76 -4.91 -3.41 -9.42
N LYS A 77 -6.13 -2.95 -9.70
CA LYS A 77 -6.37 -1.71 -10.45
C LYS A 77 -6.18 -0.46 -9.60
N SER A 78 -6.11 -0.60 -8.28
CA SER A 78 -5.75 0.49 -7.38
C SER A 78 -4.24 0.73 -7.40
N LEU A 79 -3.83 1.97 -7.08
CA LEU A 79 -2.41 2.28 -6.95
C LEU A 79 -1.74 1.43 -5.85
N ALA A 80 -2.41 1.25 -4.71
CA ALA A 80 -1.89 0.45 -3.61
C ALA A 80 -1.67 -1.01 -4.00
N GLY A 81 -2.66 -1.64 -4.65
CA GLY A 81 -2.53 -3.02 -5.15
C GLY A 81 -1.41 -3.17 -6.17
N ASN A 82 -1.28 -2.18 -7.07
CA ASN A 82 -0.18 -2.17 -8.04
C ASN A 82 1.20 -2.02 -7.38
N ILE A 83 1.35 -1.16 -6.37
CA ILE A 83 2.59 -1.04 -5.61
C ILE A 83 2.94 -2.37 -4.95
N LEU A 84 1.98 -3.02 -4.28
CA LEU A 84 2.18 -4.28 -3.59
C LEU A 84 2.69 -5.37 -4.55
N GLU A 85 2.05 -5.56 -5.70
CA GLU A 85 2.49 -6.52 -6.71
C GLU A 85 3.85 -6.14 -7.33
N SER A 86 4.08 -4.84 -7.58
CA SER A 86 5.36 -4.35 -8.12
C SER A 86 6.53 -4.61 -7.16
N MET A 87 6.27 -4.71 -5.88
CA MET A 87 7.27 -5.07 -4.85
C MET A 87 7.45 -6.57 -4.66
N GLY A 88 6.82 -7.40 -5.49
CA GLY A 88 6.94 -8.85 -5.43
C GLY A 88 6.03 -9.52 -4.39
N GLY A 89 5.09 -8.78 -3.79
CA GLY A 89 4.04 -9.37 -2.97
C GLY A 89 2.94 -10.02 -3.81
N GLU A 90 2.17 -10.89 -3.22
CA GLU A 90 0.98 -11.50 -3.80
C GLU A 90 -0.27 -10.78 -3.27
N LEU A 91 -1.03 -10.12 -4.16
CA LEU A 91 -2.28 -9.49 -3.79
C LEU A 91 -3.40 -10.55 -3.75
N LEU A 92 -3.93 -10.82 -2.55
CA LEU A 92 -4.89 -11.91 -2.34
C LEU A 92 -6.25 -11.70 -3.02
N VAL A 93 -6.68 -10.46 -3.19
CA VAL A 93 -7.94 -10.13 -3.85
C VAL A 93 -7.66 -9.19 -5.02
N PRO A 94 -7.69 -9.71 -6.26
CA PRO A 94 -7.31 -8.91 -7.43
C PRO A 94 -8.34 -7.86 -7.82
N ASP A 95 -9.60 -8.04 -7.47
CA ASP A 95 -10.68 -7.11 -7.80
C ASP A 95 -11.20 -6.42 -6.54
N SER A 96 -11.35 -5.09 -6.61
CA SER A 96 -11.89 -4.31 -5.49
C SER A 96 -13.34 -4.70 -5.20
N ARG A 97 -13.63 -5.06 -3.95
CA ARG A 97 -14.96 -5.48 -3.50
C ARG A 97 -15.08 -5.42 -1.99
N GLU A 98 -16.26 -5.50 -1.48
CA GLU A 98 -16.49 -5.77 -0.07
C GLU A 98 -16.21 -7.24 0.26
N ILE A 99 -15.68 -7.48 1.45
CA ILE A 99 -15.48 -8.81 2.03
C ILE A 99 -16.03 -8.86 3.45
N SER A 100 -16.43 -10.05 3.88
CA SER A 100 -16.81 -10.29 5.27
C SER A 100 -15.57 -10.59 6.14
N LYS A 101 -15.77 -10.59 7.47
CA LYS A 101 -14.76 -11.02 8.43
C LYS A 101 -14.31 -12.47 8.17
N GLU A 102 -15.26 -13.35 7.87
CA GLU A 102 -15.01 -14.77 7.58
C GLU A 102 -14.13 -14.93 6.34
N GLN A 103 -14.39 -14.13 5.30
CA GLN A 103 -13.57 -14.12 4.09
C GLN A 103 -12.15 -13.61 4.37
N LEU A 104 -11.97 -12.61 5.24
CA LEU A 104 -10.63 -12.17 5.65
C LEU A 104 -9.88 -13.28 6.39
N ILE A 105 -10.56 -14.02 7.27
CA ILE A 105 -9.99 -15.15 8.00
C ILE A 105 -9.58 -16.26 7.02
N GLU A 106 -10.44 -16.59 6.06
CA GLU A 106 -10.16 -17.60 5.04
C GLU A 106 -8.98 -17.22 4.14
N LEU A 107 -8.89 -15.95 3.75
CA LEU A 107 -7.78 -15.42 2.96
C LEU A 107 -6.45 -15.51 3.70
N ASN A 108 -6.47 -15.37 5.02
CA ASN A 108 -5.32 -15.47 5.92
C ASN A 108 -4.08 -14.74 5.39
N PRO A 109 -4.09 -13.40 5.29
CA PRO A 109 -2.96 -12.62 4.78
C PRO A 109 -1.74 -12.68 5.71
N ASP A 110 -0.54 -12.65 5.11
CA ASP A 110 0.73 -12.48 5.83
C ASP A 110 0.93 -11.04 6.31
N ALA A 111 0.41 -10.08 5.54
CA ALA A 111 0.43 -8.65 5.84
C ALA A 111 -0.92 -8.02 5.51
N LEU A 112 -1.44 -7.21 6.43
CA LEU A 112 -2.68 -6.45 6.26
C LEU A 112 -2.37 -4.96 6.27
N PHE A 113 -2.85 -4.25 5.24
CA PHE A 113 -2.74 -2.81 5.13
C PHE A 113 -4.12 -2.20 5.28
N VAL A 114 -4.28 -1.34 6.29
CA VAL A 114 -5.58 -0.70 6.56
C VAL A 114 -5.52 0.75 6.14
N VAL A 115 -6.32 1.09 5.15
CA VAL A 115 -6.40 2.45 4.60
C VAL A 115 -7.12 3.36 5.59
N VAL A 116 -6.51 4.52 5.87
CA VAL A 116 -7.08 5.55 6.75
C VAL A 116 -7.11 6.88 6.02
N ILE A 117 -8.27 7.53 6.03
CA ILE A 117 -8.51 8.81 5.37
C ILE A 117 -7.90 9.96 6.19
N GLU A 118 -7.36 10.98 5.52
CA GLU A 118 -6.84 12.21 6.14
C GLU A 118 -7.85 12.84 7.12
N GLY A 119 -7.34 13.34 8.26
CA GLY A 119 -8.17 13.87 9.33
C GLY A 119 -8.66 12.84 10.37
N ASN A 120 -8.42 11.55 10.11
CA ASN A 120 -8.77 10.46 11.01
C ASN A 120 -7.54 9.71 11.56
N TYR A 121 -6.38 10.36 11.59
CA TYR A 121 -5.15 9.73 12.09
C TYR A 121 -5.24 9.31 13.55
N ASP A 122 -6.00 10.05 14.36
CA ASP A 122 -6.33 9.66 15.73
C ASP A 122 -7.12 8.34 15.80
N LYS A 123 -7.68 7.90 14.66
CA LYS A 123 -8.36 6.60 14.54
C LYS A 123 -7.44 5.47 14.11
N ALA A 124 -6.17 5.74 13.78
CA ALA A 124 -5.23 4.69 13.40
C ALA A 124 -5.12 3.64 14.51
N ASP A 125 -4.95 4.07 15.75
CA ASP A 125 -4.90 3.18 16.92
C ASP A 125 -6.23 2.43 17.13
N GLN A 126 -7.36 3.07 16.88
CA GLN A 126 -8.68 2.44 16.98
C GLN A 126 -8.86 1.36 15.90
N VAL A 127 -8.39 1.63 14.68
CA VAL A 127 -8.44 0.68 13.56
C VAL A 127 -7.55 -0.52 13.85
N LEU A 128 -6.31 -0.30 14.30
CA LEU A 128 -5.42 -1.39 14.70
C LEU A 128 -6.02 -2.19 15.86
N SER A 129 -6.56 -1.50 16.87
CA SER A 129 -7.22 -2.14 18.01
C SER A 129 -8.41 -2.99 17.59
N TYR A 130 -9.15 -2.58 16.57
CA TYR A 130 -10.25 -3.38 16.02
C TYR A 130 -9.77 -4.76 15.57
N PHE A 131 -8.66 -4.83 14.82
CA PHE A 131 -8.13 -6.10 14.34
C PHE A 131 -7.45 -6.93 15.42
N TYR A 132 -6.71 -6.29 16.35
CA TYR A 132 -5.98 -7.00 17.40
C TYR A 132 -6.86 -7.45 18.56
N ASN A 133 -7.99 -6.80 18.82
CA ASN A 133 -8.88 -7.15 19.94
C ASN A 133 -10.08 -8.03 19.52
N GLU A 134 -10.32 -8.20 18.22
CA GLU A 134 -11.39 -9.07 17.73
C GLU A 134 -10.91 -10.53 17.71
N ARG A 135 -11.39 -11.32 18.66
CA ARG A 135 -11.01 -12.75 18.83
C ARG A 135 -11.17 -13.59 17.57
N ALA A 136 -12.11 -13.22 16.70
CA ALA A 136 -12.29 -13.91 15.42
C ALA A 136 -11.04 -13.88 14.54
N PHE A 137 -10.18 -12.88 14.71
CA PHE A 137 -8.95 -12.73 13.94
C PHE A 137 -7.71 -13.34 14.60
N ASP A 138 -7.80 -13.90 15.79
CA ASP A 138 -6.65 -14.50 16.52
C ASP A 138 -5.93 -15.57 15.70
N SER A 139 -6.62 -16.24 14.79
CA SER A 139 -6.04 -17.28 13.91
C SER A 139 -5.33 -16.73 12.69
N VAL A 140 -5.51 -15.44 12.34
CA VAL A 140 -4.97 -14.82 11.12
C VAL A 140 -3.49 -14.51 11.28
N ASP A 141 -2.67 -14.89 10.31
CA ASP A 141 -1.21 -14.79 10.43
C ASP A 141 -0.71 -13.35 10.57
N CYS A 142 -1.30 -12.38 9.88
CA CYS A 142 -0.92 -10.97 10.05
C CYS A 142 -1.24 -10.44 11.46
N VAL A 143 -2.25 -10.96 12.14
CA VAL A 143 -2.60 -10.60 13.52
C VAL A 143 -1.60 -11.23 14.50
N LYS A 144 -1.35 -12.55 14.39
CA LYS A 144 -0.38 -13.27 15.21
C LYS A 144 1.01 -12.68 15.16
N ASN A 145 1.44 -12.28 13.95
CA ASN A 145 2.79 -11.81 13.70
C ASN A 145 2.92 -10.28 13.79
N HIS A 146 1.88 -9.58 14.24
CA HIS A 146 1.84 -8.11 14.33
C HIS A 146 2.20 -7.41 13.01
N ARG A 147 1.67 -7.93 11.89
CA ARG A 147 1.90 -7.41 10.54
C ARG A 147 0.68 -6.70 9.97
N ILE A 148 0.08 -5.85 10.78
CA ILE A 148 -0.97 -4.92 10.36
C ILE A 148 -0.38 -3.52 10.32
N SER A 149 -0.47 -2.86 9.17
CA SER A 149 0.07 -1.52 8.95
C SER A 149 -1.05 -0.56 8.54
N VAL A 150 -1.02 0.65 9.07
CA VAL A 150 -1.88 1.73 8.60
C VAL A 150 -1.31 2.30 7.31
N LEU A 151 -2.17 2.48 6.31
CA LEU A 151 -1.83 3.02 5.01
C LEU A 151 -2.62 4.32 4.79
N PRO A 152 -1.97 5.49 4.94
CA PRO A 152 -2.64 6.75 4.72
C PRO A 152 -3.14 6.91 3.28
N LEU A 153 -4.41 7.25 3.09
CA LEU A 153 -5.03 7.36 1.77
C LEU A 153 -4.25 8.30 0.84
N TYR A 154 -3.69 9.40 1.35
CA TYR A 154 -2.92 10.34 0.55
C TYR A 154 -1.71 9.70 -0.15
N SER A 155 -1.15 8.65 0.44
CA SER A 155 0.04 7.97 -0.08
C SER A 155 -0.26 7.02 -1.25
N ILE A 156 -1.53 6.71 -1.45
CA ILE A 156 -1.99 5.74 -2.46
C ILE A 156 -3.09 6.27 -3.39
N TYR A 157 -3.52 7.52 -3.21
CA TYR A 157 -4.65 8.06 -3.98
C TYR A 157 -4.22 8.92 -5.16
N SER A 158 -3.15 9.69 -5.02
CA SER A 158 -2.71 10.63 -6.06
C SER A 158 -1.28 10.37 -6.53
N ALA A 159 -1.09 10.57 -7.82
CA ALA A 159 0.23 10.65 -8.43
C ALA A 159 1.05 11.77 -7.81
N GLY A 160 2.26 11.50 -7.40
CA GLY A 160 3.16 12.53 -6.96
C GLY A 160 4.21 12.07 -5.96
N VAL A 161 4.85 13.01 -5.31
CA VAL A 161 5.90 12.81 -4.31
C VAL A 161 5.45 11.88 -3.18
N ARG A 162 4.18 11.94 -2.81
CA ARG A 162 3.57 11.14 -1.73
C ARG A 162 3.44 9.65 -2.05
N MET A 163 3.52 9.26 -3.31
CA MET A 163 3.58 7.85 -3.70
C MET A 163 4.84 7.15 -3.13
N SER A 164 5.93 7.89 -2.93
CA SER A 164 7.12 7.36 -2.25
C SER A 164 6.79 6.89 -0.82
N ASP A 165 5.93 7.61 -0.12
CA ASP A 165 5.47 7.22 1.22
C ASP A 165 4.64 5.92 1.16
N GLY A 166 3.79 5.77 0.15
CA GLY A 166 3.02 4.53 -0.08
C GLY A 166 3.92 3.32 -0.33
N ILE A 167 4.98 3.49 -1.10
CA ILE A 167 6.00 2.46 -1.32
C ILE A 167 6.69 2.09 0.00
N ASP A 168 7.03 3.08 0.83
CA ASP A 168 7.66 2.85 2.12
C ASP A 168 6.73 2.09 3.08
N TYR A 169 5.48 2.49 3.21
CA TYR A 169 4.51 1.83 4.08
C TYR A 169 4.23 0.39 3.64
N ILE A 170 4.00 0.17 2.34
CA ILE A 170 3.76 -1.18 1.79
C ILE A 170 5.03 -2.02 1.90
N GLY A 171 6.20 -1.45 1.57
CA GLY A 171 7.48 -2.12 1.69
C GLY A 171 7.78 -2.58 3.11
N LYS A 172 7.54 -1.72 4.10
CA LYS A 172 7.72 -2.06 5.51
C LYS A 172 6.78 -3.18 5.97
N GLY A 173 5.54 -3.18 5.49
CA GLY A 173 4.60 -4.25 5.80
C GLY A 173 4.96 -5.60 5.15
N LEU A 174 5.48 -5.59 3.90
CA LEU A 174 5.87 -6.81 3.19
C LEU A 174 7.26 -7.32 3.61
N TYR A 175 8.22 -6.41 3.79
CA TYR A 175 9.63 -6.71 4.03
C TYR A 175 10.19 -5.83 5.16
N PRO A 176 9.78 -6.05 6.42
CA PRO A 176 10.16 -5.18 7.54
C PRO A 176 11.67 -5.04 7.70
N ASP A 177 12.44 -6.09 7.43
CA ASP A 177 13.90 -6.08 7.56
C ASP A 177 14.58 -5.21 6.51
N LEU A 178 14.00 -5.04 5.33
CA LEU A 178 14.54 -4.20 4.25
C LEU A 178 14.18 -2.71 4.40
N PHE A 179 13.09 -2.41 5.10
CA PHE A 179 12.53 -1.07 5.23
C PHE A 179 12.56 -0.54 6.67
N GLN A 180 13.60 -0.92 7.44
CA GLN A 180 13.75 -0.55 8.87
C GLN A 180 13.82 0.96 9.09
N ASP A 181 14.53 1.68 8.23
CA ASP A 181 14.75 3.13 8.34
C ASP A 181 13.62 3.98 7.74
N THR A 182 12.57 3.36 7.23
CA THR A 182 11.43 4.09 6.68
C THR A 182 10.48 4.55 7.78
N ARG A 183 9.88 5.74 7.60
CA ARG A 183 8.91 6.29 8.55
C ARG A 183 7.77 5.28 8.76
N SER A 184 7.46 4.98 10.02
CA SER A 184 6.19 4.36 10.38
C SER A 184 5.16 5.46 10.57
N PHE A 185 3.91 5.15 10.28
CA PHE A 185 2.80 6.08 10.50
C PHE A 185 2.39 6.15 11.98
N THR A 186 2.95 5.28 12.83
CA THR A 186 2.73 5.21 14.28
C THR A 186 4.01 5.49 15.01
#